data_b6a93c18f07a0d5d3a2563df257a7b38
#
_entry.id   b6a93c18f07a0d5d3a2563df257a7b38
#
_cell.length_a   1.000
_cell.length_b   1.000
_cell.length_c   1.000
_cell.angle_alpha   90.00
_cell.angle_beta   90.00
_cell.angle_gamma   90.00
#
_symmetry.space_group_name_H-M   'P 1'
#
loop_
_entity.id
_entity.type
_entity.pdbx_description
1 polymer ?
#
loop_
_entity_poly.entity_id
_entity_poly.type
_entity_poly.pdbx_seq_one_letter_code
_entity_poly.pdbx_strand_id
1 'polypeptide(L)'
;MPLKFEAHNAMDKNTLLQRLTDIEWTDFEVKKASAEIPKDVWETVSAFSNTSGGWIVLGVSQNGKEFEVTGVANPEKIEQDFTNTLRSQNKFNIIITPECKKYTIDGKTVLAFYIPSAEQKPVYFNSLQNTFIRTGSADHRATDYEINVLFREQSFGIMSEKLVEGTSVNSFNKSSYKSFRTYLKQMVPESPYNSLEDDEFNQKLGLVKNGKLSYGSLLFLGGNIEIQNYISDFRIDYLEIPATSYTDAEPRYTFRIQEQENIWEYYFVLIQRLRIYADNPLYIGDMGGGYEDSKQIDALREGLINMLIHCDYFSPMKPRIRVFTNRIEFENPGKLPLPIEELMKEDVSILRNPILAKLFRAAKLSENAGYGFDKMLVWEKETQKKVSFESSFDKTKVTFMLKDGKVDIADGVETTRKPQENDTETHRKHTENIQEQHGKPQENHKKTTRKPQEIKNKILTILNSDATISTIAIAEQIGVSYNSIRHYLEKMKSENLIRREGGDKGGKWIVIND
;
A
#
# COMPACT_ATOMS: atom_id res chain seq x y z
N MET A 1 25.53 16.73 -3.41
CA MET A 1 25.09 18.12 -3.57
C MET A 1 23.74 18.23 -2.88
N PRO A 2 23.55 19.15 -1.93
CA PRO A 2 22.23 19.34 -1.35
C PRO A 2 21.31 19.89 -2.44
N LEU A 3 20.19 19.20 -2.68
CA LEU A 3 19.10 19.66 -3.55
C LEU A 3 18.57 20.98 -2.97
N LYS A 4 18.67 22.05 -3.75
CA LYS A 4 18.11 23.34 -3.38
C LYS A 4 16.59 23.29 -3.53
N PHE A 5 15.91 23.07 -2.42
CA PHE A 5 14.45 23.23 -2.30
C PHE A 5 14.12 24.73 -2.18
N GLU A 6 14.07 25.47 -3.27
CA GLU A 6 13.87 26.92 -3.23
C GLU A 6 12.40 27.38 -3.41
N ALA A 7 11.46 26.51 -3.76
CA ALA A 7 10.14 26.98 -4.17
C ALA A 7 9.02 26.96 -3.12
N HIS A 8 9.13 26.20 -2.02
CA HIS A 8 8.04 26.05 -1.03
C HIS A 8 8.17 26.92 0.23
N ASN A 9 9.28 27.65 0.43
CA ASN A 9 9.59 28.35 1.66
C ASN A 9 9.40 29.88 1.62
N ALA A 10 8.75 30.42 0.59
CA ALA A 10 8.52 31.84 0.51
C ALA A 10 7.33 32.30 1.39
N MET A 11 7.55 32.40 2.70
CA MET A 11 6.64 33.15 3.57
C MET A 11 6.94 34.64 3.42
N ASP A 12 6.09 35.42 2.76
CA ASP A 12 6.11 36.89 2.84
C ASP A 12 5.05 37.37 3.83
N LYS A 13 5.02 38.70 4.05
CA LYS A 13 4.07 39.29 5.02
C LYS A 13 2.61 39.06 4.63
N ASN A 14 2.28 39.09 3.35
CA ASN A 14 0.92 38.90 2.86
C ASN A 14 0.49 37.43 3.03
N THR A 15 1.36 36.49 2.70
CA THR A 15 1.16 35.06 2.93
C THR A 15 0.97 34.75 4.41
N LEU A 16 1.77 35.38 5.31
CA LEU A 16 1.61 35.23 6.75
C LEU A 16 0.24 35.75 7.21
N LEU A 17 -0.17 36.95 6.78
CA LEU A 17 -1.47 37.52 7.13
C LEU A 17 -2.63 36.66 6.61
N GLN A 18 -2.53 36.13 5.39
CA GLN A 18 -3.51 35.21 4.82
C GLN A 18 -3.61 33.93 5.65
N ARG A 19 -2.48 33.32 6.03
CA ARG A 19 -2.47 32.12 6.86
C ARG A 19 -3.06 32.36 8.27
N LEU A 20 -2.94 33.55 8.80
CA LEU A 20 -3.59 33.94 10.08
C LEU A 20 -5.11 34.15 9.95
N THR A 21 -5.66 34.21 8.73
CA THR A 21 -7.11 34.31 8.50
C THR A 21 -7.78 32.99 8.17
N ASP A 22 -6.99 31.99 7.75
CA ASP A 22 -7.49 30.66 7.38
C ASP A 22 -7.46 29.71 8.59
N ILE A 23 -8.36 28.75 8.59
CA ILE A 23 -8.53 27.79 9.67
C ILE A 23 -7.63 26.58 9.42
N GLU A 24 -6.71 26.28 10.34
CA GLU A 24 -5.93 25.04 10.47
C GLU A 24 -5.04 24.64 9.27
N TRP A 25 -3.74 24.84 9.43
CA TRP A 25 -2.72 24.40 8.50
C TRP A 25 -1.92 23.21 9.06
N THR A 26 -1.64 22.22 8.25
CA THR A 26 -0.80 21.07 8.65
C THR A 26 0.67 21.45 8.84
N ASP A 27 1.15 22.51 8.17
CA ASP A 27 2.51 23.00 8.12
C ASP A 27 2.73 24.37 8.82
N PHE A 28 1.79 24.76 9.69
CA PHE A 28 1.83 26.09 10.33
C PHE A 28 1.34 26.03 11.77
N GLU A 29 2.07 26.67 12.67
CA GLU A 29 1.75 26.72 14.10
C GLU A 29 2.05 28.11 14.66
N VAL A 30 1.17 28.64 15.50
CA VAL A 30 1.37 29.93 16.19
C VAL A 30 1.58 29.72 17.68
N LYS A 31 2.48 30.51 18.27
CA LYS A 31 2.76 30.46 19.70
C LYS A 31 2.86 31.87 20.29
N LYS A 32 2.24 32.05 21.44
CA LYS A 32 2.39 33.30 22.23
C LYS A 32 3.73 33.30 22.92
N ALA A 33 4.72 33.95 22.35
CA ALA A 33 6.09 34.04 22.88
C ALA A 33 6.41 35.48 23.26
N SER A 34 5.70 36.05 24.25
CA SER A 34 5.84 37.48 24.62
C SER A 34 7.23 37.81 25.19
N ALA A 35 7.77 37.00 26.10
CA ALA A 35 9.07 37.25 26.76
C ALA A 35 10.01 36.03 26.70
N GLU A 36 9.48 34.83 26.62
CA GLU A 36 10.22 33.56 26.61
C GLU A 36 9.67 32.62 25.54
N ILE A 37 10.50 31.67 25.14
CA ILE A 37 10.10 30.59 24.23
C ILE A 37 9.21 29.61 24.98
N PRO A 38 7.95 29.38 24.53
CA PRO A 38 7.05 28.41 25.15
C PRO A 38 7.66 26.99 25.17
N LYS A 39 7.45 26.25 26.26
CA LYS A 39 8.04 24.92 26.41
C LYS A 39 7.51 23.90 25.40
N ASP A 40 6.26 24.03 24.99
CA ASP A 40 5.58 23.19 24.01
C ASP A 40 6.04 23.42 22.57
N VAL A 41 6.79 24.48 22.29
CA VAL A 41 7.36 24.71 20.95
C VAL A 41 8.29 23.57 20.50
N TRP A 42 8.94 22.89 21.46
CA TRP A 42 9.86 21.79 21.15
C TRP A 42 9.14 20.54 20.68
N GLU A 43 7.88 20.37 21.07
CA GLU A 43 6.99 19.31 20.55
C GLU A 43 6.69 19.57 19.06
N THR A 44 6.35 20.82 18.71
CA THR A 44 6.14 21.25 17.33
C THR A 44 7.40 21.13 16.47
N VAL A 45 8.57 21.51 17.01
CA VAL A 45 9.85 21.34 16.31
C VAL A 45 10.10 19.86 16.00
N SER A 46 9.92 18.98 16.99
CA SER A 46 10.03 17.52 16.77
C SER A 46 9.04 17.03 15.73
N ALA A 47 7.76 17.46 15.84
CA ALA A 47 6.69 17.05 14.94
C ALA A 47 6.96 17.46 13.48
N PHE A 48 7.35 18.71 13.24
CA PHE A 48 7.69 19.21 11.90
C PHE A 48 8.92 18.51 11.33
N SER A 49 9.97 18.34 12.15
CA SER A 49 11.18 17.63 11.69
C SER A 49 10.91 16.17 11.32
N ASN A 50 9.98 15.50 11.99
CA ASN A 50 9.60 14.11 11.71
C ASN A 50 8.61 13.96 10.55
N THR A 51 7.92 15.04 10.14
CA THR A 51 6.93 15.01 9.07
C THR A 51 7.40 15.78 7.83
N SER A 52 6.67 16.78 7.39
CA SER A 52 6.94 17.52 6.14
C SER A 52 7.66 18.86 6.35
N GLY A 53 8.05 19.17 7.57
CA GLY A 53 8.49 20.51 7.94
C GLY A 53 7.31 21.46 8.18
N GLY A 54 7.62 22.71 8.53
CA GLY A 54 6.56 23.72 8.74
C GLY A 54 7.05 24.99 9.37
N TRP A 55 6.15 25.97 9.45
CA TRP A 55 6.40 27.29 10.01
C TRP A 55 5.89 27.41 11.45
N ILE A 56 6.77 27.85 12.35
CA ILE A 56 6.42 28.23 13.73
C ILE A 56 6.46 29.74 13.82
N VAL A 57 5.34 30.36 14.18
CA VAL A 57 5.22 31.81 14.29
C VAL A 57 5.11 32.21 15.76
N LEU A 58 6.10 32.96 16.24
CA LEU A 58 6.17 33.45 17.61
C LEU A 58 5.69 34.90 17.68
N GLY A 59 4.89 35.22 18.70
CA GLY A 59 4.28 36.54 18.90
C GLY A 59 2.84 36.63 18.39
N VAL A 60 2.18 35.50 18.21
CA VAL A 60 0.76 35.40 17.88
C VAL A 60 0.09 34.46 18.87
N SER A 61 -1.05 34.81 19.41
CA SER A 61 -1.90 33.93 20.21
C SER A 61 -3.12 33.51 19.42
N GLN A 62 -3.55 32.26 19.64
CA GLN A 62 -4.79 31.73 19.07
C GLN A 62 -5.85 31.58 20.16
N ASN A 63 -7.02 32.15 19.94
CA ASN A 63 -8.20 32.04 20.80
C ASN A 63 -9.36 31.44 19.97
N GLY A 64 -9.51 30.12 20.04
CA GLY A 64 -10.45 29.41 19.17
C GLY A 64 -10.04 29.53 17.69
N LYS A 65 -10.84 30.21 16.88
CA LYS A 65 -10.56 30.45 15.45
C LYS A 65 -9.93 31.81 15.16
N GLU A 66 -9.74 32.64 16.17
CA GLU A 66 -9.21 34.01 16.02
C GLU A 66 -7.74 34.05 16.41
N PHE A 67 -6.92 34.71 15.59
CA PHE A 67 -5.52 34.98 15.87
C PHE A 67 -5.34 36.43 16.29
N GLU A 68 -4.61 36.62 17.39
CA GLU A 68 -4.26 37.95 17.90
C GLU A 68 -2.74 38.12 17.85
N VAL A 69 -2.28 39.19 17.19
CA VAL A 69 -0.86 39.54 17.18
C VAL A 69 -0.50 40.15 18.52
N THR A 70 0.26 39.41 19.34
CA THR A 70 0.72 39.85 20.66
C THR A 70 2.10 40.50 20.59
N GLY A 71 2.91 40.13 19.60
CA GLY A 71 4.29 40.55 19.44
C GLY A 71 5.26 39.85 20.40
N VAL A 72 6.55 39.99 20.10
CA VAL A 72 7.69 39.48 20.89
C VAL A 72 8.42 40.69 21.50
N ALA A 73 8.61 40.69 22.82
CA ALA A 73 9.22 41.84 23.53
C ALA A 73 10.71 42.05 23.22
N ASN A 74 11.46 40.96 23.06
CA ASN A 74 12.90 41.00 22.71
C ASN A 74 13.20 40.03 21.55
N PRO A 75 12.93 40.46 20.31
CA PRO A 75 13.03 39.58 19.13
C PRO A 75 14.42 39.01 18.92
N GLU A 76 15.48 39.81 19.13
CA GLU A 76 16.88 39.38 18.93
C GLU A 76 17.25 38.26 19.90
N LYS A 77 16.88 38.40 21.17
CA LYS A 77 17.14 37.40 22.19
C LYS A 77 16.36 36.10 21.90
N ILE A 78 15.08 36.19 21.59
CA ILE A 78 14.23 35.01 21.29
C ILE A 78 14.76 34.28 20.05
N GLU A 79 15.13 34.99 19.00
CA GLU A 79 15.73 34.40 17.79
C GLU A 79 17.02 33.68 18.11
N GLN A 80 17.91 34.33 18.89
CA GLN A 80 19.19 33.74 19.27
C GLN A 80 19.02 32.51 20.16
N ASP A 81 18.17 32.59 21.18
CA ASP A 81 17.90 31.47 22.10
C ASP A 81 17.26 30.28 21.36
N PHE A 82 16.31 30.53 20.46
CA PHE A 82 15.67 29.50 19.65
C PHE A 82 16.68 28.82 18.72
N THR A 83 17.43 29.58 17.94
CA THR A 83 18.41 29.06 16.98
C THR A 83 19.54 28.32 17.70
N ASN A 84 20.08 28.87 18.80
CA ASN A 84 21.13 28.21 19.58
C ASN A 84 20.64 26.87 20.17
N THR A 85 19.40 26.81 20.65
CA THR A 85 18.81 25.56 21.19
C THR A 85 18.69 24.51 20.10
N LEU A 86 18.26 24.85 18.90
CA LEU A 86 18.12 23.91 17.78
C LEU A 86 19.46 23.44 17.21
N ARG A 87 20.49 24.30 17.26
CA ARG A 87 21.85 23.96 16.81
C ARG A 87 22.69 23.27 17.88
N SER A 88 22.21 23.24 19.10
CA SER A 88 22.86 22.56 20.23
C SER A 88 22.36 21.13 20.33
N GLN A 89 23.28 20.15 20.38
CA GLN A 89 22.95 18.75 20.63
C GLN A 89 22.54 18.44 22.08
N ASN A 90 22.45 19.48 22.94
CA ASN A 90 22.06 19.31 24.34
C ASN A 90 20.55 19.05 24.49
N LYS A 91 19.73 19.52 23.55
CA LYS A 91 18.28 19.37 23.61
C LYS A 91 17.75 18.36 22.62
N PHE A 92 18.13 18.49 21.34
CA PHE A 92 17.72 17.56 20.28
C PHE A 92 18.84 16.56 19.97
N ASN A 93 18.46 15.37 19.53
CA ASN A 93 19.41 14.33 19.13
C ASN A 93 20.15 14.64 17.81
N ILE A 94 19.71 15.65 17.05
CA ILE A 94 20.35 16.14 15.83
C ILE A 94 20.42 17.68 15.85
N ILE A 95 21.27 18.24 14.99
CA ILE A 95 21.31 19.67 14.73
C ILE A 95 20.21 20.03 13.74
N ILE A 96 19.35 20.97 14.11
CA ILE A 96 18.29 21.51 13.25
C ILE A 96 18.67 22.95 12.89
N THR A 97 18.66 23.30 11.61
CA THR A 97 18.97 24.65 11.14
C THR A 97 17.69 25.31 10.64
N PRO A 98 17.03 26.13 11.46
CA PRO A 98 15.82 26.84 11.04
C PRO A 98 16.15 28.02 10.14
N GLU A 99 15.21 28.39 9.26
CA GLU A 99 15.19 29.68 8.59
C GLU A 99 14.34 30.66 9.39
N CYS A 100 14.83 31.87 9.70
CA CYS A 100 14.10 32.88 10.46
C CYS A 100 13.74 34.08 9.59
N LYS A 101 12.47 34.52 9.69
CA LYS A 101 11.97 35.77 9.10
C LYS A 101 11.31 36.64 10.17
N LYS A 102 11.56 37.95 10.08
CA LYS A 102 10.99 38.96 11.02
C LYS A 102 9.97 39.82 10.29
N TYR A 103 8.82 40.00 10.92
CA TYR A 103 7.73 40.84 10.41
C TYR A 103 7.30 41.85 11.44
N THR A 104 6.91 43.05 10.97
CA THR A 104 6.22 44.04 11.80
C THR A 104 4.76 44.11 11.38
N ILE A 105 3.85 43.77 12.30
CA ILE A 105 2.41 43.77 12.11
C ILE A 105 1.84 44.66 13.22
N ASP A 106 1.13 45.72 12.85
CA ASP A 106 0.52 46.72 13.78
C ASP A 106 1.51 47.24 14.85
N GLY A 107 2.75 47.50 14.42
CA GLY A 107 3.82 47.99 15.31
C GLY A 107 4.42 46.96 16.24
N LYS A 108 4.00 45.71 16.18
CA LYS A 108 4.51 44.58 16.96
C LYS A 108 5.39 43.66 16.10
N THR A 109 6.50 43.18 16.67
CA THR A 109 7.40 42.25 15.97
C THR A 109 6.95 40.81 16.13
N VAL A 110 6.90 40.08 15.02
CA VAL A 110 6.56 38.66 14.92
C VAL A 110 7.73 37.93 14.27
N LEU A 111 8.13 36.80 14.84
CA LEU A 111 9.18 35.92 14.32
C LEU A 111 8.57 34.66 13.69
N ALA A 112 8.93 34.36 12.46
CA ALA A 112 8.51 33.12 11.79
C ALA A 112 9.75 32.26 11.51
N PHE A 113 9.73 31.02 12.03
CA PHE A 113 10.81 30.05 11.86
C PHE A 113 10.31 28.90 10.99
N TYR A 114 10.99 28.63 9.88
CA TYR A 114 10.77 27.40 9.14
C TYR A 114 11.62 26.28 9.72
N ILE A 115 10.98 25.18 10.09
CA ILE A 115 11.60 23.96 10.58
C ILE A 115 11.59 22.96 9.43
N PRO A 116 12.74 22.56 8.88
CA PRO A 116 12.78 21.61 7.78
C PRO A 116 12.46 20.19 8.25
N SER A 117 11.91 19.37 7.37
CA SER A 117 11.86 17.93 7.56
C SER A 117 13.28 17.39 7.65
N ALA A 118 13.57 16.57 8.65
CA ALA A 118 14.90 16.01 8.86
C ALA A 118 15.14 14.77 7.98
N GLU A 119 16.38 14.62 7.48
CA GLU A 119 16.83 13.39 6.80
C GLU A 119 17.02 12.25 7.81
N GLN A 120 17.59 12.57 9.00
CA GLN A 120 17.73 11.62 10.09
C GLN A 120 16.50 11.66 11.00
N LYS A 121 15.77 10.56 11.07
CA LYS A 121 14.59 10.37 11.92
C LYS A 121 14.75 9.14 12.81
N PRO A 122 14.14 9.09 13.99
CA PRO A 122 13.28 10.10 14.62
C PRO A 122 14.09 11.30 15.17
N VAL A 123 13.46 12.47 15.11
CA VAL A 123 13.93 13.68 15.79
C VAL A 123 13.18 13.80 17.12
N TYR A 124 13.91 13.82 18.20
CA TYR A 124 13.35 13.91 19.55
C TYR A 124 14.17 14.87 20.42
N PHE A 125 13.57 15.33 21.50
CA PHE A 125 14.26 16.17 22.47
C PHE A 125 14.32 15.50 23.85
N ASN A 126 15.46 15.63 24.52
CA ASN A 126 15.83 15.06 25.81
C ASN A 126 15.83 13.51 25.82
N SER A 127 14.80 12.85 25.34
CA SER A 127 14.69 11.38 25.29
C SER A 127 13.82 10.91 24.12
N LEU A 128 13.98 9.65 23.70
CA LEU A 128 13.25 9.06 22.57
C LEU A 128 11.74 9.11 22.77
N GLN A 129 11.25 9.06 24.02
CA GLN A 129 9.82 9.20 24.32
C GLN A 129 9.24 10.58 23.98
N ASN A 130 10.10 11.59 23.82
CA ASN A 130 9.70 12.92 23.36
C ASN A 130 9.87 13.07 21.84
N THR A 131 9.51 12.04 21.11
CA THR A 131 9.31 12.06 19.68
C THR A 131 7.86 12.47 19.40
N PHE A 132 7.67 13.47 18.54
CA PHE A 132 6.35 13.95 18.13
C PHE A 132 6.20 13.87 16.63
N ILE A 133 4.97 13.66 16.18
CA ILE A 133 4.55 13.69 14.78
C ILE A 133 3.36 14.61 14.62
N ARG A 134 3.21 15.20 13.43
CA ARG A 134 2.07 16.06 13.11
C ARG A 134 1.01 15.27 12.36
N THR A 135 -0.23 15.31 12.87
CA THR A 135 -1.39 14.72 12.20
C THR A 135 -2.48 15.79 12.12
N GLY A 136 -2.80 16.22 10.90
CA GLY A 136 -3.61 17.42 10.72
C GLY A 136 -2.92 18.65 11.32
N SER A 137 -3.60 19.42 12.14
CA SER A 137 -3.09 20.61 12.82
C SER A 137 -2.53 20.34 14.23
N ALA A 138 -2.47 19.09 14.69
CA ALA A 138 -2.08 18.76 16.05
C ALA A 138 -0.75 17.98 16.12
N ASP A 139 0.04 18.30 17.16
CA ASP A 139 1.26 17.56 17.50
C ASP A 139 0.93 16.44 18.46
N HIS A 140 1.25 15.21 18.08
CA HIS A 140 1.01 14.02 18.87
C HIS A 140 2.33 13.34 19.25
N ARG A 141 2.41 12.86 20.49
CA ARG A 141 3.52 12.00 20.90
C ARG A 141 3.47 10.73 20.08
N ALA A 142 4.58 10.40 19.44
CA ALA A 142 4.69 9.20 18.61
C ALA A 142 4.56 7.92 19.46
N THR A 143 3.80 6.97 18.97
CA THR A 143 3.73 5.60 19.50
C THR A 143 5.02 4.84 19.17
N ASP A 144 5.28 3.72 19.86
CA ASP A 144 6.42 2.86 19.57
C ASP A 144 6.40 2.35 18.11
N TYR A 145 5.21 2.11 17.56
CA TYR A 145 5.06 1.75 16.14
C TYR A 145 5.54 2.87 15.22
N GLU A 146 5.12 4.11 15.46
CA GLU A 146 5.50 5.27 14.65
C GLU A 146 6.99 5.60 14.79
N ILE A 147 7.55 5.45 15.98
CA ILE A 147 9.01 5.57 16.20
C ILE A 147 9.76 4.54 15.33
N ASN A 148 9.30 3.29 15.30
CA ASN A 148 9.88 2.25 14.45
C ASN A 148 9.72 2.56 12.95
N VAL A 149 8.62 3.18 12.52
CA VAL A 149 8.46 3.68 11.15
C VAL A 149 9.53 4.73 10.84
N LEU A 150 9.72 5.72 11.72
CA LEU A 150 10.72 6.77 11.55
C LEU A 150 12.16 6.20 11.47
N PHE A 151 12.50 5.19 12.26
CA PHE A 151 13.79 4.50 12.16
C PHE A 151 13.97 3.80 10.81
N ARG A 152 12.93 3.15 10.28
CA ARG A 152 13.02 2.51 8.96
C ARG A 152 13.19 3.53 7.83
N GLU A 153 12.57 4.71 7.96
CA GLU A 153 12.71 5.79 6.98
C GLU A 153 14.16 6.29 6.82
N GLN A 154 15.03 6.20 7.84
CA GLN A 154 16.46 6.47 7.70
C GLN A 154 17.16 5.55 6.69
N SER A 155 16.61 4.37 6.45
CA SER A 155 17.15 3.39 5.51
C SER A 155 16.56 3.52 4.10
N PHE A 156 15.76 4.57 3.85
CA PHE A 156 15.19 4.85 2.55
C PHE A 156 16.31 5.02 1.50
N GLY A 157 16.20 4.31 0.40
CA GLY A 157 17.17 4.36 -0.69
C GLY A 157 18.44 3.52 -0.48
N ILE A 158 18.77 3.12 0.74
CA ILE A 158 20.03 2.41 1.04
C ILE A 158 19.83 0.95 1.49
N MET A 159 18.65 0.62 2.03
CA MET A 159 18.46 -0.70 2.65
C MET A 159 18.60 -1.85 1.64
N SER A 160 18.08 -1.69 0.42
CA SER A 160 18.22 -2.72 -0.61
C SER A 160 19.65 -2.96 -1.08
N GLU A 161 20.59 -2.01 -0.82
CA GLU A 161 21.99 -2.12 -1.19
C GLU A 161 22.85 -2.79 -0.10
N LYS A 162 22.36 -2.86 1.14
CA LYS A 162 23.08 -3.50 2.24
C LYS A 162 23.29 -4.97 1.95
N LEU A 163 24.53 -5.44 2.19
CA LEU A 163 24.88 -6.85 2.04
C LEU A 163 24.29 -7.67 3.20
N VAL A 164 23.86 -8.87 2.87
CA VAL A 164 23.22 -9.80 3.81
C VAL A 164 24.26 -10.85 4.22
N GLU A 165 24.61 -10.85 5.50
CA GLU A 165 25.54 -11.85 6.06
C GLU A 165 24.97 -13.26 5.95
N GLY A 166 25.82 -14.24 5.68
CA GLY A 166 25.41 -15.64 5.52
C GLY A 166 24.82 -15.99 4.18
N THR A 167 24.63 -15.02 3.26
CA THR A 167 24.17 -15.29 1.88
C THR A 167 25.33 -15.51 0.91
N SER A 168 25.04 -16.24 -0.16
CA SER A 168 25.95 -16.48 -1.30
C SER A 168 25.13 -16.72 -2.56
N VAL A 169 25.77 -17.02 -3.69
CA VAL A 169 25.09 -17.42 -4.92
C VAL A 169 24.14 -18.62 -4.73
N ASN A 170 24.38 -19.45 -3.72
CA ASN A 170 23.51 -20.58 -3.39
C ASN A 170 22.17 -20.15 -2.76
N SER A 171 22.06 -18.91 -2.29
CA SER A 171 20.82 -18.34 -1.77
C SER A 171 19.84 -17.92 -2.87
N PHE A 172 20.25 -17.93 -4.14
CA PHE A 172 19.33 -17.75 -5.24
C PHE A 172 18.42 -18.97 -5.43
N ASN A 173 17.15 -18.71 -5.75
CA ASN A 173 16.30 -19.74 -6.33
C ASN A 173 16.80 -20.03 -7.75
N LYS A 174 17.23 -21.26 -7.98
CA LYS A 174 17.87 -21.68 -9.25
C LYS A 174 16.93 -21.52 -10.45
N SER A 175 15.63 -21.77 -10.26
CA SER A 175 14.61 -21.63 -11.31
C SER A 175 14.41 -20.17 -11.68
N SER A 176 14.24 -19.30 -10.69
CA SER A 176 14.06 -17.85 -10.89
C SER A 176 15.30 -17.22 -11.53
N TYR A 177 16.51 -17.60 -11.09
CA TYR A 177 17.76 -17.13 -11.69
C TYR A 177 17.88 -17.52 -13.17
N LYS A 178 17.61 -18.79 -13.49
CA LYS A 178 17.60 -19.29 -14.86
C LYS A 178 16.53 -18.59 -15.70
N SER A 179 15.34 -18.40 -15.15
CA SER A 179 14.23 -17.68 -15.79
C SER A 179 14.63 -16.24 -16.11
N PHE A 180 15.25 -15.54 -15.19
CA PHE A 180 15.73 -14.17 -15.38
C PHE A 180 16.78 -14.09 -16.50
N ARG A 181 17.79 -14.97 -16.49
CA ARG A 181 18.79 -15.07 -17.56
C ARG A 181 18.16 -15.36 -18.93
N THR A 182 17.20 -16.29 -18.98
CA THR A 182 16.47 -16.63 -20.20
C THR A 182 15.64 -15.46 -20.70
N TYR A 183 14.94 -14.79 -19.80
CA TYR A 183 14.16 -13.59 -20.13
C TYR A 183 15.02 -12.49 -20.76
N LEU A 184 16.19 -12.17 -20.17
CA LEU A 184 17.11 -11.19 -20.74
C LEU A 184 17.54 -11.57 -22.16
N LYS A 185 17.89 -12.83 -22.40
CA LYS A 185 18.30 -13.30 -23.73
C LYS A 185 17.18 -13.18 -24.77
N GLN A 186 15.93 -13.42 -24.39
CA GLN A 186 14.79 -13.43 -25.31
C GLN A 186 14.19 -12.05 -25.51
N MET A 187 13.99 -11.30 -24.40
CA MET A 187 13.24 -10.04 -24.42
C MET A 187 14.14 -8.81 -24.53
N VAL A 188 15.43 -8.94 -24.23
CA VAL A 188 16.43 -7.86 -24.29
C VAL A 188 17.69 -8.39 -24.99
N PRO A 189 17.60 -8.84 -26.26
CA PRO A 189 18.71 -9.51 -26.95
C PRO A 189 19.96 -8.64 -27.07
N GLU A 190 19.82 -7.31 -27.13
CA GLU A 190 20.91 -6.35 -27.17
C GLU A 190 21.55 -6.07 -25.81
N SER A 191 21.07 -6.71 -24.73
CA SER A 191 21.62 -6.50 -23.39
C SER A 191 23.10 -6.90 -23.32
N PRO A 192 23.98 -6.01 -22.83
CA PRO A 192 25.41 -6.32 -22.66
C PRO A 192 25.66 -7.43 -21.62
N TYR A 193 24.64 -7.80 -20.85
CA TYR A 193 24.73 -8.86 -19.85
C TYR A 193 24.57 -10.25 -20.44
N ASN A 194 24.04 -10.40 -21.67
CA ASN A 194 23.69 -11.69 -22.25
C ASN A 194 24.90 -12.56 -22.59
N SER A 195 26.04 -11.94 -22.91
CA SER A 195 27.29 -12.63 -23.26
C SER A 195 28.17 -12.99 -22.05
N LEU A 196 27.78 -12.57 -20.84
CA LEU A 196 28.58 -12.74 -19.65
C LEU A 196 28.34 -14.12 -19.01
N GLU A 197 29.44 -14.71 -18.51
CA GLU A 197 29.36 -15.88 -17.60
C GLU A 197 28.73 -15.48 -16.26
N ASP A 198 28.23 -16.45 -15.51
CA ASP A 198 27.40 -16.18 -14.33
C ASP A 198 28.10 -15.31 -13.25
N ASP A 199 29.38 -15.53 -12.99
CA ASP A 199 30.13 -14.73 -12.00
C ASP A 199 30.26 -13.28 -12.44
N GLU A 200 30.63 -13.03 -13.70
CA GLU A 200 30.75 -11.68 -14.24
C GLU A 200 29.38 -11.00 -14.37
N PHE A 201 28.35 -11.74 -14.77
CA PHE A 201 26.97 -11.28 -14.81
C PHE A 201 26.51 -10.81 -13.42
N ASN A 202 26.72 -11.63 -12.40
CA ASN A 202 26.31 -11.33 -11.03
C ASN A 202 27.02 -10.08 -10.50
N GLN A 203 28.31 -9.91 -10.78
CA GLN A 203 29.07 -8.74 -10.34
C GLN A 203 28.65 -7.47 -11.09
N LYS A 204 28.59 -7.49 -12.42
CA LYS A 204 28.25 -6.32 -13.25
C LYS A 204 26.82 -5.84 -13.03
N LEU A 205 25.88 -6.77 -12.89
CA LEU A 205 24.48 -6.42 -12.59
C LEU A 205 24.30 -6.00 -11.12
N GLY A 206 25.25 -6.34 -10.24
CA GLY A 206 25.21 -6.02 -8.82
C GLY A 206 24.35 -6.99 -8.00
N LEU A 207 24.15 -8.18 -8.51
CA LEU A 207 23.45 -9.26 -7.80
C LEU A 207 24.30 -9.80 -6.65
N VAL A 208 25.60 -9.89 -6.85
CA VAL A 208 26.59 -10.34 -5.85
C VAL A 208 27.68 -9.31 -5.71
N LYS A 209 28.04 -8.98 -4.47
CA LYS A 209 29.14 -8.09 -4.10
C LYS A 209 29.91 -8.70 -2.93
N ASN A 210 31.21 -8.85 -3.07
CA ASN A 210 32.07 -9.49 -2.05
C ASN A 210 31.59 -10.90 -1.65
N GLY A 211 31.08 -11.70 -2.62
CA GLY A 211 30.56 -13.03 -2.40
C GLY A 211 29.20 -13.12 -1.71
N LYS A 212 28.57 -11.99 -1.37
CA LYS A 212 27.28 -11.90 -0.66
C LYS A 212 26.23 -11.24 -1.54
N LEU A 213 24.95 -11.52 -1.24
CA LEU A 213 23.82 -10.85 -1.85
C LEU A 213 23.51 -9.55 -1.07
N SER A 214 23.00 -8.55 -1.79
CA SER A 214 22.29 -7.45 -1.15
C SER A 214 20.86 -7.85 -0.82
N TYR A 215 20.17 -7.10 0.08
CA TYR A 215 18.74 -7.34 0.32
C TYR A 215 17.90 -7.24 -0.96
N GLY A 216 18.23 -6.29 -1.85
CA GLY A 216 17.53 -6.17 -3.13
C GLY A 216 17.73 -7.40 -4.04
N SER A 217 18.94 -7.94 -4.10
CA SER A 217 19.24 -9.15 -4.89
C SER A 217 18.57 -10.39 -4.30
N LEU A 218 18.59 -10.50 -2.97
CA LEU A 218 17.92 -11.59 -2.25
C LEU A 218 16.40 -11.54 -2.47
N LEU A 219 15.77 -10.38 -2.31
CA LEU A 219 14.34 -10.18 -2.58
C LEU A 219 13.96 -10.49 -4.03
N PHE A 220 14.84 -10.16 -4.99
CA PHE A 220 14.53 -10.27 -6.42
C PHE A 220 14.63 -11.72 -6.94
N LEU A 221 15.66 -12.48 -6.52
CA LEU A 221 15.96 -13.83 -7.03
C LEU A 221 16.22 -14.87 -5.94
N GLY A 222 16.17 -14.53 -4.67
CA GLY A 222 16.36 -15.47 -3.57
C GLY A 222 15.25 -16.54 -3.51
N GLY A 223 15.52 -17.66 -2.85
CA GLY A 223 14.47 -18.59 -2.46
C GLY A 223 13.61 -18.01 -1.33
N ASN A 224 12.33 -18.36 -1.27
CA ASN A 224 11.41 -17.83 -0.26
C ASN A 224 11.91 -18.09 1.17
N ILE A 225 12.40 -19.30 1.46
CA ILE A 225 12.97 -19.66 2.77
C ILE A 225 14.20 -18.79 3.08
N GLU A 226 15.07 -18.57 2.10
CA GLU A 226 16.27 -17.73 2.26
C GLU A 226 15.90 -16.28 2.54
N ILE A 227 14.86 -15.76 1.87
CA ILE A 227 14.33 -14.41 2.14
C ILE A 227 13.75 -14.33 3.55
N GLN A 228 12.97 -15.32 3.97
CA GLN A 228 12.31 -15.34 5.28
C GLN A 228 13.28 -15.44 6.47
N ASN A 229 14.51 -15.93 6.27
CA ASN A 229 15.56 -15.89 7.30
C ASN A 229 15.90 -14.46 7.74
N TYR A 230 15.67 -13.46 6.88
CA TYR A 230 16.02 -12.05 7.13
C TYR A 230 14.81 -11.11 7.12
N ILE A 231 13.76 -11.46 6.39
CA ILE A 231 12.53 -10.70 6.24
C ILE A 231 11.36 -11.65 6.54
N SER A 232 11.00 -11.70 7.82
CA SER A 232 9.94 -12.59 8.28
C SER A 232 8.62 -12.35 7.54
N ASP A 233 7.92 -13.44 7.18
CA ASP A 233 6.63 -13.39 6.49
C ASP A 233 6.68 -12.60 5.16
N PHE A 234 7.74 -12.83 4.37
CA PHE A 234 7.84 -12.25 3.02
C PHE A 234 6.72 -12.77 2.13
N ARG A 235 5.82 -11.88 1.72
CA ARG A 235 4.74 -12.17 0.77
C ARG A 235 4.14 -10.90 0.21
N ILE A 236 3.49 -11.03 -0.95
CA ILE A 236 2.59 -10.03 -1.53
C ILE A 236 1.18 -10.60 -1.51
N ASP A 237 0.24 -9.90 -0.90
CA ASP A 237 -1.11 -10.41 -0.73
C ASP A 237 -2.05 -9.84 -1.79
N TYR A 238 -2.52 -10.70 -2.70
CA TYR A 238 -3.44 -10.37 -3.79
C TYR A 238 -4.78 -11.08 -3.58
N LEU A 239 -5.87 -10.31 -3.60
CA LEU A 239 -7.24 -10.83 -3.49
C LEU A 239 -8.14 -10.21 -4.55
N GLU A 240 -9.03 -11.02 -5.14
CA GLU A 240 -10.16 -10.57 -5.94
C GLU A 240 -11.44 -10.67 -5.10
N ILE A 241 -12.16 -9.56 -5.01
CA ILE A 241 -13.29 -9.37 -4.11
C ILE A 241 -14.54 -9.11 -4.98
N PRO A 242 -15.54 -10.01 -4.94
CA PRO A 242 -16.71 -9.94 -5.83
C PRO A 242 -17.74 -8.88 -5.40
N ALA A 243 -17.29 -7.76 -4.89
CA ALA A 243 -18.10 -6.64 -4.44
C ALA A 243 -17.34 -5.32 -4.52
N THR A 244 -17.99 -4.21 -4.23
CA THR A 244 -17.36 -2.88 -4.13
C THR A 244 -16.73 -2.61 -2.76
N SER A 245 -17.04 -3.43 -1.75
CA SER A 245 -16.48 -3.33 -0.40
C SER A 245 -16.26 -4.70 0.23
N TYR A 246 -15.44 -4.77 1.29
CA TYR A 246 -15.25 -6.00 2.06
C TYR A 246 -16.51 -6.47 2.80
N THR A 247 -17.38 -5.53 3.18
CA THR A 247 -18.59 -5.83 3.94
C THR A 247 -19.64 -6.49 3.08
N ASP A 248 -19.68 -6.15 1.78
CA ASP A 248 -20.69 -6.62 0.84
C ASP A 248 -20.25 -7.88 0.08
N ALA A 249 -18.98 -8.30 0.30
CA ALA A 249 -18.41 -9.44 -0.41
C ALA A 249 -18.87 -10.78 0.18
N GLU A 250 -19.57 -11.59 -0.63
CA GLU A 250 -19.93 -12.98 -0.35
C GLU A 250 -19.73 -13.84 -1.62
N PRO A 251 -18.77 -14.71 -1.67
CA PRO A 251 -17.73 -15.01 -0.68
C PRO A 251 -16.75 -13.82 -0.47
N ARG A 252 -16.00 -13.84 0.61
CA ARG A 252 -15.06 -12.76 0.96
C ARG A 252 -14.04 -12.44 -0.13
N TYR A 253 -13.67 -13.42 -0.92
CA TYR A 253 -12.86 -13.31 -2.13
C TYR A 253 -13.15 -14.49 -3.06
N THR A 254 -12.98 -14.28 -4.36
CA THR A 254 -13.10 -15.33 -5.39
C THR A 254 -11.75 -15.93 -5.76
N PHE A 255 -10.70 -15.15 -5.61
CA PHE A 255 -9.33 -15.59 -5.91
C PHE A 255 -8.33 -15.01 -4.91
N ARG A 256 -7.34 -15.81 -4.53
CA ARG A 256 -6.17 -15.41 -3.76
C ARG A 256 -4.93 -16.01 -4.41
N ILE A 257 -3.88 -15.17 -4.56
CA ILE A 257 -2.59 -15.65 -5.07
C ILE A 257 -1.92 -16.56 -4.03
N GLN A 258 -1.21 -17.58 -4.50
CA GLN A 258 -0.31 -18.37 -3.66
C GLN A 258 1.01 -17.63 -3.47
N GLU A 259 1.71 -17.93 -2.38
CA GLU A 259 3.04 -17.39 -2.14
C GLU A 259 4.00 -17.81 -3.25
N GLN A 260 4.84 -16.87 -3.69
CA GLN A 260 5.86 -17.06 -4.71
C GLN A 260 7.24 -17.04 -4.06
N GLU A 261 8.23 -17.53 -4.76
CA GLU A 261 9.61 -17.62 -4.26
C GLU A 261 10.23 -16.23 -4.00
N ASN A 262 9.98 -15.25 -4.88
CA ASN A 262 10.62 -13.94 -4.84
C ASN A 262 9.86 -12.91 -5.68
N ILE A 263 10.37 -11.67 -5.73
CA ILE A 263 9.75 -10.57 -6.47
C ILE A 263 9.68 -10.84 -7.97
N TRP A 264 10.66 -11.52 -8.55
CA TRP A 264 10.67 -11.86 -9.97
C TRP A 264 9.47 -12.76 -10.35
N GLU A 265 9.19 -13.78 -9.54
CA GLU A 265 8.04 -14.65 -9.76
C GLU A 265 6.71 -13.94 -9.46
N TYR A 266 6.64 -13.17 -8.36
CA TYR A 266 5.46 -12.35 -8.06
C TYR A 266 5.10 -11.43 -9.21
N TYR A 267 6.07 -10.76 -9.83
CA TYR A 267 5.82 -9.86 -10.94
C TYR A 267 5.05 -10.55 -12.08
N PHE A 268 5.51 -11.72 -12.54
CA PHE A 268 4.87 -12.40 -13.66
C PHE A 268 3.47 -12.92 -13.33
N VAL A 269 3.30 -13.50 -12.17
CA VAL A 269 1.98 -14.02 -11.77
C VAL A 269 0.98 -12.87 -11.57
N LEU A 270 1.41 -11.77 -10.97
CA LEU A 270 0.56 -10.61 -10.74
C LEU A 270 0.18 -9.89 -12.04
N ILE A 271 1.14 -9.65 -12.93
CA ILE A 271 0.83 -8.94 -14.19
C ILE A 271 -0.08 -9.77 -15.11
N GLN A 272 0.08 -11.09 -15.14
CA GLN A 272 -0.84 -11.96 -15.87
C GLN A 272 -2.26 -11.85 -15.32
N ARG A 273 -2.40 -11.75 -14.01
CA ARG A 273 -3.71 -11.62 -13.38
C ARG A 273 -4.33 -10.24 -13.61
N LEU A 274 -3.53 -9.18 -13.52
CA LEU A 274 -3.97 -7.81 -13.76
C LEU A 274 -4.41 -7.55 -15.20
N ARG A 275 -3.86 -8.26 -16.19
CA ARG A 275 -4.25 -8.16 -17.61
C ARG A 275 -5.74 -8.42 -17.84
N ILE A 276 -6.40 -9.22 -17.01
CA ILE A 276 -7.82 -9.55 -17.13
C ILE A 276 -8.71 -8.29 -16.99
N TYR A 277 -8.21 -7.26 -16.29
CA TYR A 277 -8.94 -6.03 -16.00
C TYR A 277 -8.66 -4.89 -16.98
N ALA A 278 -7.82 -5.13 -17.98
CA ALA A 278 -7.51 -4.18 -19.05
C ALA A 278 -8.17 -4.61 -20.35
N ASP A 279 -8.70 -3.65 -21.10
CA ASP A 279 -9.09 -3.91 -22.47
C ASP A 279 -7.81 -4.21 -23.28
N ASN A 280 -7.80 -5.30 -24.02
CA ASN A 280 -6.66 -5.75 -24.79
C ASN A 280 -7.08 -5.90 -26.27
N PRO A 281 -7.23 -4.77 -27.01
CA PRO A 281 -7.58 -4.85 -28.42
C PRO A 281 -6.44 -5.48 -29.22
N LEU A 282 -6.80 -6.46 -30.04
CA LEU A 282 -5.87 -7.04 -31.02
C LEU A 282 -5.79 -6.09 -32.22
N TYR A 283 -4.64 -5.51 -32.46
CA TYR A 283 -4.35 -4.75 -33.67
C TYR A 283 -3.73 -5.66 -34.73
N ILE A 284 -4.19 -5.54 -35.98
CA ILE A 284 -3.58 -6.21 -37.11
C ILE A 284 -2.65 -5.21 -37.78
N GLY A 285 -1.36 -5.45 -37.72
CA GLY A 285 -0.36 -4.62 -38.39
C GLY A 285 -0.41 -4.76 -39.91
N ASP A 286 0.20 -3.81 -40.62
CA ASP A 286 0.20 -3.74 -42.08
C ASP A 286 0.72 -5.00 -42.78
N MET A 287 1.48 -5.82 -42.10
CA MET A 287 1.98 -7.12 -42.60
C MET A 287 1.16 -8.33 -42.12
N GLY A 288 -0.05 -8.11 -41.58
CA GLY A 288 -0.98 -9.17 -41.19
C GLY A 288 -0.64 -9.87 -39.86
N GLY A 289 0.40 -9.45 -39.16
CA GLY A 289 0.70 -9.89 -37.78
C GLY A 289 -0.18 -9.17 -36.77
N GLY A 290 -0.86 -9.92 -35.89
CA GLY A 290 -1.55 -9.34 -34.75
C GLY A 290 -0.55 -8.92 -33.67
N TYR A 291 -0.68 -7.70 -33.12
CA TYR A 291 0.03 -7.29 -31.92
C TYR A 291 -0.95 -6.72 -30.90
N GLU A 292 -0.65 -6.97 -29.64
CA GLU A 292 -1.40 -6.42 -28.50
C GLU A 292 -0.67 -5.15 -28.07
N ASP A 293 -1.30 -4.00 -28.22
CA ASP A 293 -0.82 -2.71 -27.71
C ASP A 293 -1.89 -2.17 -26.75
N SER A 294 -1.76 -2.54 -25.49
CA SER A 294 -2.69 -2.09 -24.47
C SER A 294 -2.00 -1.12 -23.51
N LYS A 295 -2.23 0.17 -23.74
CA LYS A 295 -1.79 1.24 -22.85
C LYS A 295 -2.36 1.08 -21.43
N GLN A 296 -3.52 0.42 -21.30
CA GLN A 296 -4.11 0.08 -20.01
C GLN A 296 -3.25 -0.95 -19.26
N ILE A 297 -2.75 -1.97 -19.96
CA ILE A 297 -1.82 -2.96 -19.37
C ILE A 297 -0.52 -2.27 -18.96
N ASP A 298 -0.03 -1.33 -19.75
CA ASP A 298 1.18 -0.57 -19.43
C ASP A 298 0.99 0.29 -18.18
N ALA A 299 -0.17 0.92 -18.00
CA ALA A 299 -0.49 1.67 -16.80
C ALA A 299 -0.57 0.79 -15.55
N LEU A 300 -1.21 -0.38 -15.63
CA LEU A 300 -1.26 -1.35 -14.53
C LEU A 300 0.11 -1.96 -14.22
N ARG A 301 0.92 -2.22 -15.26
CA ARG A 301 2.30 -2.68 -15.12
C ARG A 301 3.15 -1.66 -14.39
N GLU A 302 3.04 -0.39 -14.74
CA GLU A 302 3.74 0.70 -14.07
C GLU A 302 3.32 0.78 -12.59
N GLY A 303 2.01 0.70 -12.29
CA GLY A 303 1.50 0.65 -10.91
C GLY A 303 2.08 -0.52 -10.13
N LEU A 304 2.13 -1.72 -10.72
CA LEU A 304 2.71 -2.91 -10.10
C LEU A 304 4.22 -2.75 -9.84
N ILE A 305 4.97 -2.29 -10.84
CA ILE A 305 6.43 -2.13 -10.70
C ILE A 305 6.76 -1.06 -9.65
N ASN A 306 6.06 0.08 -9.67
CA ASN A 306 6.22 1.11 -8.65
C ASN A 306 5.89 0.57 -7.25
N MET A 307 4.85 -0.23 -7.10
CA MET A 307 4.56 -0.93 -5.87
C MET A 307 5.76 -1.77 -5.42
N LEU A 308 6.33 -2.61 -6.30
CA LEU A 308 7.44 -3.51 -5.97
C LEU A 308 8.74 -2.74 -5.64
N ILE A 309 9.03 -1.66 -6.37
CA ILE A 309 10.26 -0.86 -6.17
C ILE A 309 10.18 0.01 -4.90
N HIS A 310 9.00 0.52 -4.55
CA HIS A 310 8.82 1.47 -3.45
C HIS A 310 8.31 0.86 -2.14
N CYS A 311 8.11 -0.46 -2.08
CA CYS A 311 7.68 -1.17 -0.87
C CYS A 311 8.74 -1.12 0.24
N ASP A 312 8.33 -0.83 1.47
CA ASP A 312 9.12 -1.11 2.69
C ASP A 312 8.94 -2.57 3.10
N TYR A 313 9.79 -3.45 2.57
CA TYR A 313 9.74 -4.89 2.85
C TYR A 313 10.07 -5.26 4.30
N PHE A 314 10.62 -4.32 5.07
CA PHE A 314 10.96 -4.50 6.49
C PHE A 314 9.82 -4.06 7.42
N SER A 315 8.73 -3.56 6.86
CA SER A 315 7.52 -3.25 7.60
C SER A 315 6.80 -4.51 8.08
N PRO A 316 6.18 -4.50 9.26
CA PRO A 316 5.25 -5.55 9.67
C PRO A 316 4.01 -5.62 8.76
N MET A 317 3.63 -4.51 8.14
CA MET A 317 2.59 -4.49 7.10
C MET A 317 3.13 -5.13 5.83
N LYS A 318 2.25 -5.83 5.08
CA LYS A 318 2.61 -6.46 3.82
C LYS A 318 2.04 -5.68 2.64
N PRO A 319 2.79 -5.60 1.52
CA PRO A 319 2.26 -5.05 0.28
C PRO A 319 1.04 -5.88 -0.16
N ARG A 320 0.00 -5.21 -0.61
CA ARG A 320 -1.24 -5.87 -0.99
C ARG A 320 -1.89 -5.26 -2.22
N ILE A 321 -2.48 -6.12 -3.03
CA ILE A 321 -3.32 -5.74 -4.16
C ILE A 321 -4.74 -6.23 -3.87
N ARG A 322 -5.71 -5.37 -4.04
CA ARG A 322 -7.14 -5.67 -3.88
C ARG A 322 -7.88 -5.28 -5.13
N VAL A 323 -8.51 -6.26 -5.74
CA VAL A 323 -9.32 -6.06 -6.93
C VAL A 323 -10.77 -6.21 -6.55
N PHE A 324 -11.46 -5.09 -6.48
CA PHE A 324 -12.91 -5.00 -6.31
C PHE A 324 -13.60 -4.97 -7.67
N THR A 325 -14.91 -5.11 -7.71
CA THR A 325 -15.68 -5.03 -8.96
C THR A 325 -15.61 -3.68 -9.66
N ASN A 326 -15.24 -2.60 -8.93
CA ASN A 326 -15.20 -1.24 -9.43
C ASN A 326 -13.81 -0.58 -9.38
N ARG A 327 -12.78 -1.24 -8.84
CA ARG A 327 -11.42 -0.67 -8.72
C ARG A 327 -10.36 -1.71 -8.41
N ILE A 328 -9.11 -1.34 -8.70
CA ILE A 328 -7.91 -2.05 -8.29
C ILE A 328 -7.13 -1.14 -7.33
N GLU A 329 -6.80 -1.65 -6.16
CA GLU A 329 -5.99 -0.95 -5.15
C GLU A 329 -4.63 -1.62 -5.02
N PHE A 330 -3.56 -0.83 -5.18
CA PHE A 330 -2.19 -1.20 -4.83
C PHE A 330 -1.84 -0.48 -3.54
N GLU A 331 -1.59 -1.20 -2.46
CA GLU A 331 -1.22 -0.60 -1.18
C GLU A 331 0.14 -1.12 -0.71
N ASN A 332 1.05 -0.18 -0.47
CA ASN A 332 2.41 -0.42 -0.01
C ASN A 332 2.61 0.05 1.42
N PRO A 333 3.32 -0.69 2.27
CA PRO A 333 3.98 -0.12 3.43
C PRO A 333 5.07 0.88 3.00
N GLY A 334 5.15 1.98 3.73
CA GLY A 334 6.05 3.10 3.45
C GLY A 334 5.37 4.27 2.76
N LYS A 335 5.70 5.48 3.23
CA LYS A 335 5.20 6.73 2.63
C LYS A 335 5.96 7.09 1.36
N LEU A 336 5.40 8.00 0.57
CA LEU A 336 6.12 8.66 -0.51
C LEU A 336 7.26 9.54 0.04
N PRO A 337 8.36 9.68 -0.71
CA PRO A 337 9.51 10.49 -0.27
C PRO A 337 9.19 12.00 -0.24
N LEU A 338 8.28 12.46 -1.07
CA LEU A 338 7.82 13.84 -1.20
C LEU A 338 6.29 13.88 -1.33
N PRO A 339 5.64 15.04 -1.12
CA PRO A 339 4.24 15.25 -1.45
C PRO A 339 3.93 14.88 -2.90
N ILE A 340 2.73 14.36 -3.14
CA ILE A 340 2.31 13.90 -4.47
C ILE A 340 2.40 15.02 -5.51
N GLU A 341 2.01 16.24 -5.12
CA GLU A 341 2.02 17.42 -5.98
C GLU A 341 3.43 17.82 -6.42
N GLU A 342 4.43 17.56 -5.61
CA GLU A 342 5.85 17.79 -5.93
C GLU A 342 6.37 16.70 -6.86
N LEU A 343 6.09 15.43 -6.54
CA LEU A 343 6.49 14.29 -7.36
C LEU A 343 5.89 14.32 -8.77
N MET A 344 4.70 14.93 -8.93
CA MET A 344 4.05 15.08 -10.24
C MET A 344 4.59 16.27 -11.05
N LYS A 345 5.25 17.24 -10.42
CA LYS A 345 5.77 18.45 -11.10
C LYS A 345 7.25 18.35 -11.46
N GLU A 346 7.99 17.58 -10.71
CA GLU A 346 9.44 17.48 -10.84
C GLU A 346 9.84 16.13 -11.44
N ASP A 347 10.82 16.14 -12.34
CA ASP A 347 11.48 14.93 -12.85
C ASP A 347 12.45 14.37 -11.80
N VAL A 348 11.91 13.99 -10.64
CA VAL A 348 12.67 13.47 -9.49
C VAL A 348 12.33 12.00 -9.28
N SER A 349 13.31 11.15 -9.44
CA SER A 349 13.21 9.71 -9.13
C SER A 349 13.96 9.40 -7.83
N ILE A 350 13.23 9.34 -6.72
CA ILE A 350 13.77 8.94 -5.41
C ILE A 350 13.32 7.51 -5.12
N LEU A 351 14.24 6.56 -5.22
CA LEU A 351 13.93 5.13 -5.14
C LEU A 351 14.12 4.60 -3.72
N ARG A 352 13.13 3.89 -3.17
CA ARG A 352 13.27 3.18 -1.89
C ARG A 352 14.18 1.96 -2.02
N ASN A 353 14.06 1.22 -3.13
CA ASN A 353 14.84 0.01 -3.39
C ASN A 353 15.62 0.14 -4.72
N PRO A 354 16.76 0.88 -4.73
CA PRO A 354 17.53 1.12 -5.96
C PRO A 354 17.98 -0.14 -6.68
N ILE A 355 18.32 -1.21 -5.95
CA ILE A 355 18.71 -2.49 -6.55
C ILE A 355 17.54 -3.12 -7.31
N LEU A 356 16.33 -3.14 -6.73
CA LEU A 356 15.16 -3.66 -7.44
C LEU A 356 14.87 -2.86 -8.70
N ALA A 357 14.92 -1.53 -8.61
CA ALA A 357 14.75 -0.66 -9.76
C ALA A 357 15.78 -0.94 -10.86
N LYS A 358 17.07 -1.12 -10.49
CA LYS A 358 18.13 -1.50 -11.43
C LYS A 358 17.83 -2.81 -12.15
N LEU A 359 17.35 -3.83 -11.41
CA LEU A 359 17.07 -5.15 -11.97
C LEU A 359 15.85 -5.14 -12.90
N PHE A 360 14.77 -4.43 -12.54
CA PHE A 360 13.61 -4.24 -13.43
C PHE A 360 14.00 -3.46 -14.70
N ARG A 361 14.88 -2.45 -14.59
CA ARG A 361 15.41 -1.73 -15.77
C ARG A 361 16.26 -2.62 -16.67
N ALA A 362 17.14 -3.44 -16.09
CA ALA A 362 17.93 -4.38 -16.87
C ALA A 362 17.05 -5.33 -17.69
N ALA A 363 15.88 -5.69 -17.16
CA ALA A 363 14.86 -6.47 -17.85
C ALA A 363 13.96 -5.64 -18.79
N LYS A 364 14.19 -4.33 -18.95
CA LYS A 364 13.32 -3.39 -19.71
C LYS A 364 11.85 -3.44 -19.27
N LEU A 365 11.60 -3.79 -18.03
CA LEU A 365 10.26 -3.78 -17.43
C LEU A 365 9.93 -2.44 -16.78
N SER A 366 10.95 -1.66 -16.41
CA SER A 366 10.84 -0.28 -15.89
C SER A 366 11.73 0.65 -16.70
N GLU A 367 11.33 1.91 -16.83
CA GLU A 367 12.10 2.97 -17.48
C GLU A 367 12.64 3.98 -16.45
N ASN A 368 13.63 4.80 -16.86
CA ASN A 368 14.40 5.68 -15.99
C ASN A 368 13.96 7.14 -16.07
N ALA A 369 12.70 7.47 -16.24
CA ALA A 369 12.40 8.83 -16.67
C ALA A 369 11.52 9.67 -15.75
N GLY A 370 11.31 9.29 -14.46
CA GLY A 370 10.44 10.10 -13.57
C GLY A 370 8.94 10.12 -13.97
N TYR A 371 8.59 9.55 -15.13
CA TYR A 371 7.23 9.57 -15.70
C TYR A 371 6.29 8.46 -15.18
N GLY A 372 6.59 7.86 -14.03
CA GLY A 372 5.76 6.79 -13.47
C GLY A 372 4.32 7.21 -13.23
N PHE A 373 4.12 8.42 -12.71
CA PHE A 373 2.78 8.99 -12.52
C PHE A 373 2.07 9.21 -13.86
N ASP A 374 2.74 9.80 -14.85
CA ASP A 374 2.17 10.06 -16.17
C ASP A 374 1.74 8.77 -16.86
N LYS A 375 2.54 7.70 -16.76
CA LYS A 375 2.20 6.39 -17.31
C LYS A 375 0.99 5.77 -16.64
N MET A 376 0.87 5.88 -15.32
CA MET A 376 -0.33 5.44 -14.61
C MET A 376 -1.56 6.27 -14.98
N LEU A 377 -1.41 7.59 -15.18
CA LEU A 377 -2.49 8.48 -15.60
C LEU A 377 -2.94 8.26 -17.05
N VAL A 378 -2.19 7.51 -17.87
CA VAL A 378 -2.68 7.04 -19.18
C VAL A 378 -3.96 6.22 -19.01
N TRP A 379 -4.13 5.52 -17.91
CA TRP A 379 -5.37 4.82 -17.57
C TRP A 379 -6.60 5.72 -17.66
N GLU A 380 -6.53 6.95 -17.15
CA GLU A 380 -7.65 7.91 -17.20
C GLU A 380 -8.00 8.30 -18.64
N LYS A 381 -6.99 8.47 -19.51
CA LYS A 381 -7.19 8.81 -20.91
C LYS A 381 -7.85 7.67 -21.69
N GLU A 382 -7.43 6.44 -21.43
CA GLU A 382 -7.91 5.25 -22.13
C GLU A 382 -9.28 4.77 -21.63
N THR A 383 -9.55 4.88 -20.33
CA THR A 383 -10.76 4.31 -19.71
C THR A 383 -11.81 5.34 -19.32
N GLN A 384 -11.47 6.62 -19.28
CA GLN A 384 -12.27 7.71 -18.69
C GLN A 384 -12.58 7.49 -17.21
N LYS A 385 -11.76 6.70 -16.50
CA LYS A 385 -11.88 6.40 -15.07
C LYS A 385 -10.65 6.86 -14.32
N LYS A 386 -10.85 7.38 -13.12
CA LYS A 386 -9.80 8.04 -12.34
C LYS A 386 -8.74 7.08 -11.80
N VAL A 387 -7.52 7.61 -11.69
CA VAL A 387 -6.44 7.06 -10.87
C VAL A 387 -6.22 8.02 -9.69
N SER A 388 -6.20 7.50 -8.48
CA SER A 388 -5.93 8.29 -7.29
C SER A 388 -4.70 7.77 -6.55
N PHE A 389 -3.98 8.71 -5.94
CA PHE A 389 -2.78 8.46 -5.16
C PHE A 389 -3.00 8.98 -3.75
N GLU A 390 -2.74 8.15 -2.76
CA GLU A 390 -2.87 8.50 -1.34
C GLU A 390 -1.56 8.10 -0.64
N SER A 391 -1.01 8.99 0.17
CA SER A 391 0.14 8.69 1.01
C SER A 391 -0.15 9.13 2.44
N SER A 392 0.08 8.22 3.38
CA SER A 392 0.00 8.48 4.81
C SER A 392 1.38 8.32 5.44
N PHE A 393 1.44 8.44 6.76
CA PHE A 393 2.69 8.33 7.51
C PHE A 393 3.46 7.01 7.28
N ASP A 394 2.74 5.90 7.09
CA ASP A 394 3.29 4.54 7.05
C ASP A 394 2.96 3.74 5.80
N LYS A 395 2.14 4.30 4.89
CA LYS A 395 1.71 3.59 3.67
C LYS A 395 1.39 4.52 2.51
N THR A 396 1.45 3.94 1.33
CA THR A 396 1.03 4.57 0.07
C THR A 396 0.02 3.67 -0.61
N LYS A 397 -1.03 4.26 -1.20
CA LYS A 397 -2.05 3.55 -1.95
C LYS A 397 -2.28 4.21 -3.30
N VAL A 398 -2.31 3.39 -4.35
CA VAL A 398 -2.70 3.78 -5.71
C VAL A 398 -3.98 3.03 -6.08
N THR A 399 -4.98 3.76 -6.53
CA THR A 399 -6.28 3.18 -6.89
C THR A 399 -6.60 3.47 -8.35
N PHE A 400 -6.80 2.43 -9.15
CA PHE A 400 -7.31 2.50 -10.50
C PHE A 400 -8.81 2.18 -10.49
N MET A 401 -9.66 3.14 -10.87
CA MET A 401 -11.09 2.90 -10.99
C MET A 401 -11.37 2.10 -12.26
N LEU A 402 -12.21 1.07 -12.16
CA LEU A 402 -12.66 0.23 -13.26
C LEU A 402 -13.94 0.79 -13.90
N LYS A 403 -14.28 0.38 -15.13
CA LYS A 403 -15.56 0.70 -15.76
C LYS A 403 -16.72 0.11 -14.95
N ASP A 404 -17.79 0.85 -14.76
CA ASP A 404 -18.97 0.34 -14.04
C ASP A 404 -19.59 -0.84 -14.78
N GLY A 405 -19.70 -1.95 -14.09
CA GLY A 405 -20.55 -3.07 -14.46
C GLY A 405 -20.11 -3.90 -15.65
N LYS A 406 -18.90 -4.42 -15.66
CA LYS A 406 -18.52 -5.70 -16.28
C LYS A 406 -17.09 -6.04 -15.88
N VAL A 407 -16.90 -6.49 -14.68
CA VAL A 407 -16.13 -7.68 -14.50
C VAL A 407 -17.15 -8.77 -14.20
N ASP A 408 -17.65 -9.41 -15.23
CA ASP A 408 -18.00 -10.81 -15.11
C ASP A 408 -16.68 -11.44 -14.68
N ILE A 409 -16.46 -11.59 -13.38
CA ILE A 409 -15.45 -12.48 -12.84
C ILE A 409 -15.94 -13.81 -13.38
N ALA A 410 -15.40 -14.19 -14.54
CA ALA A 410 -15.73 -15.40 -15.22
C ALA A 410 -15.61 -16.49 -14.16
N ASP A 411 -16.75 -17.05 -13.80
CA ASP A 411 -16.80 -18.35 -13.14
C ASP A 411 -15.78 -19.21 -13.86
N GLY A 412 -14.81 -19.71 -13.10
CA GLY A 412 -13.59 -20.37 -13.48
C GLY A 412 -13.51 -20.75 -14.96
N VAL A 413 -12.40 -20.49 -15.59
CA VAL A 413 -12.12 -20.93 -16.96
C VAL A 413 -12.55 -22.40 -17.08
N GLU A 414 -13.81 -22.65 -17.38
CA GLU A 414 -14.25 -23.83 -18.06
C GLU A 414 -13.69 -23.71 -19.47
N THR A 415 -12.64 -24.43 -19.72
CA THR A 415 -12.24 -24.78 -21.08
C THR A 415 -13.36 -25.59 -21.73
N THR A 416 -14.42 -24.92 -22.16
CA THR A 416 -15.37 -25.49 -23.10
C THR A 416 -14.77 -25.41 -24.49
N ARG A 417 -13.85 -26.34 -24.79
CA ARG A 417 -13.79 -26.88 -26.14
C ARG A 417 -15.06 -27.70 -26.31
N LYS A 418 -16.06 -27.15 -26.97
CA LYS A 418 -17.10 -27.97 -27.59
C LYS A 418 -16.43 -28.89 -28.59
N PRO A 419 -16.60 -30.22 -28.50
CA PRO A 419 -16.23 -31.10 -29.59
C PRO A 419 -17.21 -30.83 -30.75
N GLN A 420 -16.68 -30.57 -31.93
CA GLN A 420 -17.43 -30.73 -33.17
C GLN A 420 -17.91 -32.18 -33.23
N GLU A 421 -19.19 -32.36 -33.36
CA GLU A 421 -19.80 -33.63 -33.79
C GLU A 421 -19.29 -33.94 -35.19
N ASN A 422 -18.50 -34.98 -35.31
CA ASN A 422 -18.36 -35.75 -36.53
C ASN A 422 -18.81 -37.15 -36.24
N ASP A 423 -19.98 -37.47 -36.81
CA ASP A 423 -20.48 -38.82 -36.97
C ASP A 423 -19.44 -39.72 -37.60
N THR A 424 -19.14 -40.82 -36.94
CA THR A 424 -18.93 -42.13 -37.57
C THR A 424 -18.97 -43.23 -36.52
N GLU A 425 -19.98 -44.07 -36.65
CA GLU A 425 -20.10 -45.38 -36.02
C GLU A 425 -18.91 -46.27 -36.27
N THR A 426 -18.47 -47.03 -35.28
CA THR A 426 -18.42 -48.51 -35.32
C THR A 426 -17.74 -49.12 -34.10
N HIS A 427 -18.54 -49.96 -33.44
CA HIS A 427 -18.30 -51.27 -32.83
C HIS A 427 -17.05 -51.66 -32.03
N ARG A 428 -17.34 -52.18 -30.88
CA ARG A 428 -17.07 -53.45 -30.18
C ARG A 428 -16.31 -53.37 -28.87
N LYS A 429 -17.07 -53.68 -27.82
CA LYS A 429 -17.07 -54.85 -26.89
C LYS A 429 -15.69 -55.41 -26.47
N HIS A 430 -15.42 -55.42 -25.19
CA HIS A 430 -15.29 -56.53 -24.23
C HIS A 430 -14.62 -55.97 -22.95
N THR A 431 -15.30 -56.15 -21.88
CA THR A 431 -15.38 -57.15 -20.77
C THR A 431 -14.21 -57.21 -19.82
N GLU A 432 -14.65 -57.09 -18.56
CA GLU A 432 -14.29 -57.82 -17.34
C GLU A 432 -13.14 -57.35 -16.47
N ASN A 433 -13.53 -56.95 -15.29
CA ASN A 433 -13.38 -57.56 -13.96
C ASN A 433 -11.97 -57.49 -13.31
N ILE A 434 -11.89 -56.99 -12.09
CA ILE A 434 -11.87 -57.67 -10.78
C ILE A 434 -11.28 -56.77 -9.68
N GLN A 435 -12.06 -56.66 -8.61
CA GLN A 435 -11.78 -56.64 -7.17
C GLN A 435 -10.91 -55.56 -6.49
N GLU A 436 -11.61 -54.82 -5.64
CA GLU A 436 -11.50 -54.69 -4.17
C GLU A 436 -10.13 -54.45 -3.50
N GLN A 437 -9.98 -53.36 -2.83
CA GLN A 437 -9.86 -53.32 -1.35
C GLN A 437 -9.74 -51.90 -0.77
N HIS A 438 -10.67 -51.66 0.17
CA HIS A 438 -10.60 -50.83 1.38
C HIS A 438 -9.76 -49.54 1.47
N GLY A 439 -10.45 -48.42 1.57
CA GLY A 439 -9.98 -47.19 2.23
C GLY A 439 -11.13 -46.23 2.53
N LYS A 440 -11.29 -45.86 3.78
CA LYS A 440 -12.37 -45.11 4.41
C LYS A 440 -12.74 -43.78 3.73
N PRO A 441 -13.95 -43.26 3.95
CA PRO A 441 -14.54 -42.21 3.12
C PRO A 441 -14.04 -40.83 3.54
N GLN A 442 -13.61 -40.05 2.56
CA GLN A 442 -13.55 -38.59 2.65
C GLN A 442 -14.92 -38.02 2.32
N GLU A 443 -15.48 -37.29 3.27
CA GLU A 443 -16.70 -36.54 3.08
C GLU A 443 -16.52 -35.43 2.03
N ASN A 444 -17.13 -35.63 0.88
CA ASN A 444 -17.30 -34.59 -0.11
C ASN A 444 -18.45 -33.65 0.30
N HIS A 445 -18.11 -32.51 0.88
CA HIS A 445 -19.06 -31.41 1.00
C HIS A 445 -19.33 -30.78 -0.39
N LYS A 446 -20.39 -31.21 -1.02
CA LYS A 446 -21.02 -30.48 -2.14
C LYS A 446 -21.53 -29.15 -1.64
N LYS A 447 -20.87 -28.03 -1.97
CA LYS A 447 -21.40 -26.67 -1.80
C LYS A 447 -22.53 -26.45 -2.79
N THR A 448 -23.77 -26.49 -2.30
CA THR A 448 -24.95 -26.00 -3.01
C THR A 448 -25.06 -24.50 -2.79
N THR A 449 -24.93 -23.72 -3.85
CA THR A 449 -25.21 -22.27 -3.88
C THR A 449 -26.73 -22.07 -3.76
N ARG A 450 -27.19 -21.76 -2.53
CA ARG A 450 -28.60 -21.45 -2.27
C ARG A 450 -28.83 -19.94 -2.38
N LYS A 451 -29.91 -19.51 -3.07
CA LYS A 451 -30.26 -18.10 -3.20
C LYS A 451 -30.53 -17.46 -1.83
N PRO A 452 -30.12 -16.22 -1.55
CA PRO A 452 -30.29 -15.55 -0.25
C PRO A 452 -31.73 -15.58 0.30
N GLN A 453 -32.74 -15.50 -0.57
CA GLN A 453 -34.14 -15.55 -0.19
C GLN A 453 -34.58 -16.95 0.32
N GLU A 454 -34.00 -18.02 -0.20
CA GLU A 454 -34.27 -19.38 0.29
C GLU A 454 -33.76 -19.60 1.72
N ILE A 455 -32.61 -19.00 2.06
CA ILE A 455 -32.05 -19.08 3.41
C ILE A 455 -32.92 -18.30 4.40
N LYS A 456 -33.38 -17.09 4.05
CA LYS A 456 -34.29 -16.31 4.89
C LYS A 456 -35.60 -17.10 5.16
N ASN A 457 -36.19 -17.67 4.12
CA ASN A 457 -37.40 -18.45 4.26
C ASN A 457 -37.21 -19.69 5.15
N LYS A 458 -36.06 -20.38 5.04
CA LYS A 458 -35.74 -21.52 5.91
C LYS A 458 -35.54 -21.08 7.38
N ILE A 459 -34.90 -19.94 7.61
CA ILE A 459 -34.75 -19.39 8.97
C ILE A 459 -36.14 -19.09 9.56
N LEU A 460 -37.04 -18.44 8.82
CA LEU A 460 -38.39 -18.16 9.30
C LEU A 460 -39.18 -19.45 9.62
N THR A 461 -39.06 -20.46 8.78
CA THR A 461 -39.70 -21.77 9.03
C THR A 461 -39.20 -22.42 10.31
N ILE A 462 -37.86 -22.39 10.54
CA ILE A 462 -37.24 -22.95 11.74
C ILE A 462 -37.68 -22.17 12.99
N LEU A 463 -37.67 -20.83 12.93
CA LEU A 463 -38.08 -19.99 14.06
C LEU A 463 -39.55 -20.12 14.42
N ASN A 464 -40.41 -20.38 13.44
CA ASN A 464 -41.82 -20.67 13.67
C ASN A 464 -42.05 -22.06 14.30
N SER A 465 -41.15 -23.03 14.04
CA SER A 465 -41.27 -24.38 14.62
C SER A 465 -40.61 -24.46 16.03
N ASP A 466 -39.50 -23.73 16.25
CA ASP A 466 -38.83 -23.66 17.55
C ASP A 466 -38.32 -22.23 17.80
N ALA A 467 -39.08 -21.47 18.56
CA ALA A 467 -38.74 -20.10 18.92
C ALA A 467 -37.54 -19.98 19.88
N THR A 468 -37.09 -21.07 20.48
CA THR A 468 -35.98 -21.09 21.45
C THR A 468 -34.68 -21.57 20.86
N ILE A 469 -34.67 -21.95 19.59
CA ILE A 469 -33.52 -22.53 18.90
C ILE A 469 -32.29 -21.62 18.91
N SER A 470 -31.13 -22.20 19.12
CA SER A 470 -29.87 -21.46 19.09
C SER A 470 -29.40 -21.15 17.66
N THR A 471 -28.63 -20.06 17.49
CA THR A 471 -28.04 -19.70 16.19
C THR A 471 -27.15 -20.80 15.62
N ILE A 472 -26.47 -21.58 16.49
CA ILE A 472 -25.64 -22.73 16.10
C ILE A 472 -26.51 -23.82 15.50
N ALA A 473 -27.62 -24.19 16.18
CA ALA A 473 -28.53 -25.22 15.67
C ALA A 473 -29.22 -24.82 14.37
N ILE A 474 -29.56 -23.54 14.17
CA ILE A 474 -30.05 -23.03 12.88
C ILE A 474 -29.00 -23.21 11.79
N ALA A 475 -27.72 -22.90 12.09
CA ALA A 475 -26.61 -23.05 11.15
C ALA A 475 -26.41 -24.51 10.70
N GLU A 476 -26.49 -25.44 11.65
CA GLU A 476 -26.39 -26.88 11.38
C GLU A 476 -27.56 -27.40 10.55
N GLN A 477 -28.81 -27.01 10.87
CA GLN A 477 -29.99 -27.45 10.14
C GLN A 477 -30.05 -26.94 8.70
N ILE A 478 -29.57 -25.71 8.46
CA ILE A 478 -29.57 -25.11 7.11
C ILE A 478 -28.33 -25.55 6.33
N GLY A 479 -27.24 -25.97 7.00
CA GLY A 479 -25.98 -26.36 6.38
C GLY A 479 -25.17 -25.15 5.88
N VAL A 480 -25.18 -24.04 6.65
CA VAL A 480 -24.38 -22.82 6.38
C VAL A 480 -23.59 -22.42 7.63
N SER A 481 -22.60 -21.56 7.48
CA SER A 481 -21.74 -21.16 8.60
C SER A 481 -22.53 -20.39 9.68
N TYR A 482 -22.10 -20.51 10.94
CA TYR A 482 -22.65 -19.75 12.07
C TYR A 482 -22.66 -18.23 11.81
N ASN A 483 -21.57 -17.69 11.22
CA ASN A 483 -21.47 -16.26 10.93
C ASN A 483 -22.47 -15.82 9.87
N SER A 484 -22.76 -16.66 8.87
CA SER A 484 -23.79 -16.39 7.88
C SER A 484 -25.17 -16.32 8.52
N ILE A 485 -25.55 -17.29 9.36
CA ILE A 485 -26.85 -17.25 10.05
C ILE A 485 -26.96 -16.04 10.96
N ARG A 486 -25.93 -15.71 11.72
CA ARG A 486 -25.92 -14.51 12.56
C ARG A 486 -26.17 -13.24 11.74
N HIS A 487 -25.52 -13.09 10.60
CA HIS A 487 -25.75 -11.96 9.68
C HIS A 487 -27.21 -11.93 9.18
N TYR A 488 -27.77 -13.07 8.76
CA TYR A 488 -29.18 -13.13 8.33
C TYR A 488 -30.14 -12.75 9.47
N LEU A 489 -29.93 -13.25 10.68
CA LEU A 489 -30.77 -12.90 11.84
C LEU A 489 -30.70 -11.40 12.17
N GLU A 490 -29.51 -10.78 12.13
CA GLU A 490 -29.36 -9.34 12.35
C GLU A 490 -30.05 -8.53 11.26
N LYS A 491 -29.91 -8.93 10.00
CA LYS A 491 -30.58 -8.29 8.86
C LYS A 491 -32.10 -8.43 8.96
N MET A 492 -32.61 -9.60 9.31
CA MET A 492 -34.04 -9.82 9.49
C MET A 492 -34.63 -9.04 10.69
N LYS A 493 -33.83 -8.78 11.75
CA LYS A 493 -34.19 -7.85 12.82
C LYS A 493 -34.29 -6.42 12.32
N SER A 494 -33.30 -5.94 11.54
CA SER A 494 -33.32 -4.59 10.98
C SER A 494 -34.46 -4.36 9.97
N GLU A 495 -34.88 -5.43 9.31
CA GLU A 495 -36.04 -5.46 8.39
C GLU A 495 -37.40 -5.65 9.13
N ASN A 496 -37.41 -5.70 10.47
CA ASN A 496 -38.57 -5.94 11.33
C ASN A 496 -39.31 -7.26 11.03
N LEU A 497 -38.63 -8.25 10.47
CA LEU A 497 -39.23 -9.58 10.17
C LEU A 497 -39.20 -10.51 11.41
N ILE A 498 -38.25 -10.28 12.31
CA ILE A 498 -38.08 -11.03 13.57
C ILE A 498 -37.67 -10.12 14.70
N ARG A 499 -38.01 -10.45 15.92
CA ARG A 499 -37.46 -9.85 17.14
C ARG A 499 -37.05 -10.92 18.16
N ARG A 500 -36.19 -10.58 19.08
CA ARG A 500 -35.80 -11.46 20.18
C ARG A 500 -36.28 -10.88 21.51
N GLU A 501 -36.96 -11.67 22.28
CA GLU A 501 -37.38 -11.34 23.64
C GLU A 501 -36.56 -12.14 24.64
N GLY A 502 -35.96 -11.48 25.65
CA GLY A 502 -35.11 -12.08 26.64
C GLY A 502 -33.60 -11.98 26.37
N GLY A 503 -32.78 -12.46 27.29
CA GLY A 503 -31.32 -12.40 27.22
C GLY A 503 -30.70 -13.44 26.25
N ASP A 504 -29.36 -13.38 26.09
CA ASP A 504 -28.62 -14.30 25.19
C ASP A 504 -28.70 -15.77 25.60
N LYS A 505 -28.92 -16.06 26.88
CA LYS A 505 -29.22 -17.40 27.38
C LYS A 505 -30.71 -17.49 27.73
N GLY A 506 -31.49 -18.22 26.92
CA GLY A 506 -32.92 -18.49 27.16
C GLY A 506 -33.93 -17.53 26.56
N GLY A 507 -33.52 -16.59 25.68
CA GLY A 507 -34.44 -15.72 24.96
C GLY A 507 -35.18 -16.42 23.80
N LYS A 508 -36.38 -15.91 23.47
CA LYS A 508 -37.25 -16.44 22.39
C LYS A 508 -37.20 -15.55 21.16
N TRP A 509 -37.24 -16.17 19.99
CA TRP A 509 -37.42 -15.51 18.72
C TRP A 509 -38.93 -15.34 18.43
N ILE A 510 -39.31 -14.18 17.97
CA ILE A 510 -40.68 -13.88 17.53
C ILE A 510 -40.63 -13.51 16.07
N VAL A 511 -41.33 -14.23 15.23
CA VAL A 511 -41.54 -13.89 13.83
C VAL A 511 -42.67 -12.88 13.74
N ILE A 512 -42.43 -11.74 13.11
CA ILE A 512 -43.41 -10.68 12.94
C ILE A 512 -44.05 -10.95 11.58
N ASN A 513 -45.28 -11.45 11.61
CA ASN A 513 -46.11 -11.59 10.41
C ASN A 513 -46.90 -10.29 10.25
N ASP A 514 -46.78 -9.62 9.11
CA ASP A 514 -47.70 -8.56 8.68
C ASP A 514 -49.08 -9.15 8.35
#